data_204dcd01793ec47c0010e688a763c733
#
_entry.id   204dcd01793ec47c0010e688a763c733
#
_cell.length_a   1.000
_cell.length_b   1.000
_cell.length_c   1.000
_cell.angle_alpha   90.00
_cell.angle_beta   90.00
_cell.angle_gamma   90.00
#
_symmetry.space_group_name_H-M   'P 1'
#
loop_
_entity.id
_entity.type
_entity.pdbx_description
1 polymer ?
#
loop_
_entity_poly.entity_id
_entity_poly.type
_entity_poly.pdbx_seq_one_letter_code
_entity_poly.pdbx_strand_id
1 'polypeptide(L)'
;MLKKLHVLLLVLLAAVCFTATAWADYDYIEQYGVMVTPNTEDGSLLITVKLEWTPLEELPYGQELKIGVPNGSIRDVAAQTDNIERLDFDNSYMYVYLDRAYEASETFSFAYSWVQEYMYQLDGSAVTYDYTP
;
A
#
# COMPACT_ATOMS: atom_id res chain seq x y z
N MET A 1 -21.82 -6.70 49.87
CA MET A 1 -21.25 -5.57 49.13
C MET A 1 -19.96 -5.91 48.37
N LEU A 2 -19.00 -6.58 48.99
CA LEU A 2 -17.73 -6.94 48.34
C LEU A 2 -17.89 -7.89 47.14
N LYS A 3 -18.82 -8.88 47.22
CA LYS A 3 -19.07 -9.82 46.09
C LYS A 3 -19.65 -9.13 44.85
N LYS A 4 -20.48 -8.12 45.00
CA LYS A 4 -21.06 -7.35 43.89
C LYS A 4 -20.01 -6.44 43.23
N LEU A 5 -19.06 -5.92 43.99
CA LEU A 5 -17.96 -5.11 43.50
C LEU A 5 -16.98 -5.96 42.66
N HIS A 6 -16.70 -7.21 43.10
CA HIS A 6 -15.82 -8.13 42.35
C HIS A 6 -16.44 -8.57 41.03
N VAL A 7 -17.74 -8.81 40.97
CA VAL A 7 -18.46 -9.15 39.74
C VAL A 7 -18.47 -7.97 38.79
N LEU A 8 -18.68 -6.76 39.28
CA LEU A 8 -18.64 -5.52 38.45
C LEU A 8 -17.23 -5.30 37.88
N LEU A 9 -16.18 -5.51 38.65
CA LEU A 9 -14.80 -5.41 38.24
C LEU A 9 -14.44 -6.44 37.14
N LEU A 10 -14.90 -7.68 37.28
CA LEU A 10 -14.72 -8.75 36.31
C LEU A 10 -15.43 -8.46 34.99
N VAL A 11 -16.66 -7.94 35.05
CA VAL A 11 -17.41 -7.54 33.85
C VAL A 11 -16.74 -6.37 33.16
N LEU A 12 -16.22 -5.39 33.88
CA LEU A 12 -15.48 -4.25 33.33
C LEU A 12 -14.16 -4.70 32.67
N LEU A 13 -13.44 -5.65 33.29
CA LEU A 13 -12.21 -6.22 32.74
C LEU A 13 -12.47 -7.02 31.44
N ALA A 14 -13.56 -7.79 31.40
CA ALA A 14 -13.99 -8.52 30.21
C ALA A 14 -14.38 -7.56 29.07
N ALA A 15 -15.08 -6.46 29.36
CA ALA A 15 -15.44 -5.44 28.38
C ALA A 15 -14.19 -4.74 27.78
N VAL A 16 -13.16 -4.48 28.58
CA VAL A 16 -11.89 -3.91 28.12
C VAL A 16 -11.13 -4.89 27.22
N CYS A 17 -11.16 -6.19 27.52
CA CYS A 17 -10.55 -7.21 26.66
C CYS A 17 -11.27 -7.35 25.31
N PHE A 18 -12.59 -7.20 25.24
CA PHE A 18 -13.34 -7.23 24.00
C PHE A 18 -13.12 -5.98 23.12
N THR A 19 -12.89 -4.81 23.69
CA THR A 19 -12.58 -3.60 22.94
C THR A 19 -11.17 -3.61 22.34
N ALA A 20 -10.21 -4.32 22.96
CA ALA A 20 -8.84 -4.45 22.43
C ALA A 20 -8.77 -5.28 21.13
N THR A 21 -9.73 -6.18 20.87
CA THR A 21 -9.79 -6.98 19.62
C THR A 21 -10.41 -6.25 18.42
N ALA A 22 -11.13 -5.14 18.64
CA ALA A 22 -11.74 -4.34 17.59
C ALA A 22 -10.73 -3.48 16.78
N TRP A 23 -9.46 -3.45 17.18
CA TRP A 23 -8.40 -2.65 16.52
C TRP A 23 -7.57 -3.45 15.51
N ALA A 24 -7.91 -4.72 15.26
CA ALA A 24 -7.12 -5.65 14.42
C ALA A 24 -7.63 -5.78 12.97
N ASP A 25 -8.59 -4.96 12.54
CA ASP A 25 -9.22 -5.04 11.21
C ASP A 25 -8.48 -4.18 10.19
N TYR A 26 -7.21 -4.51 9.92
CA TYR A 26 -6.48 -3.95 8.78
C TYR A 26 -6.18 -5.04 7.75
N ASP A 27 -6.26 -4.69 6.49
CA ASP A 27 -5.79 -5.54 5.41
C ASP A 27 -4.32 -5.91 5.63
N TYR A 28 -3.95 -7.15 5.32
CA TYR A 28 -2.57 -7.58 5.40
C TYR A 28 -1.84 -7.31 4.10
N ILE A 29 -0.76 -6.54 4.19
CA ILE A 29 0.27 -6.51 3.17
C ILE A 29 1.31 -7.55 3.56
N GLU A 30 1.27 -8.72 2.93
CA GLU A 30 2.18 -9.83 3.21
C GLU A 30 3.59 -9.52 2.69
N GLN A 31 3.67 -8.84 1.54
CA GLN A 31 4.92 -8.44 0.94
C GLN A 31 4.75 -7.11 0.20
N TYR A 32 5.69 -6.20 0.42
CA TYR A 32 5.82 -4.96 -0.31
C TYR A 32 7.25 -4.84 -0.82
N GLY A 33 7.44 -4.96 -2.11
CA GLY A 33 8.73 -4.86 -2.78
C GLY A 33 8.78 -3.67 -3.71
N VAL A 34 9.83 -2.87 -3.60
CA VAL A 34 10.10 -1.73 -4.49
C VAL A 34 11.47 -1.93 -5.12
N MET A 35 11.51 -1.92 -6.44
CA MET A 35 12.74 -1.91 -7.23
C MET A 35 12.91 -0.54 -7.87
N VAL A 36 14.04 0.09 -7.64
CA VAL A 36 14.37 1.39 -8.19
C VAL A 36 15.58 1.25 -9.11
N THR A 37 15.41 1.62 -10.38
CA THR A 37 16.48 1.59 -11.37
C THR A 37 16.73 3.01 -11.89
N PRO A 38 17.88 3.61 -11.58
CA PRO A 38 18.22 4.94 -12.08
C PRO A 38 18.49 4.94 -13.59
N ASN A 39 17.99 5.94 -14.28
CA ASN A 39 18.40 6.26 -15.65
C ASN A 39 19.42 7.40 -15.59
N THR A 40 20.67 7.10 -15.87
CA THR A 40 21.78 8.06 -15.79
C THR A 40 21.79 9.06 -16.94
N GLU A 41 21.02 8.85 -18.00
CA GLU A 41 20.93 9.75 -19.13
C GLU A 41 20.07 10.98 -18.85
N ASP A 42 18.93 10.79 -18.15
CA ASP A 42 17.98 11.86 -17.88
C ASP A 42 17.71 12.12 -16.39
N GLY A 43 18.29 11.32 -15.49
CA GLY A 43 18.10 11.45 -14.05
C GLY A 43 16.78 10.89 -13.52
N SER A 44 15.96 10.27 -14.36
CA SER A 44 14.70 9.65 -13.95
C SER A 44 14.94 8.32 -13.23
N LEU A 45 13.91 7.84 -12.53
CA LEU A 45 13.92 6.54 -11.85
C LEU A 45 12.83 5.66 -12.45
N LEU A 46 13.18 4.47 -12.90
CA LEU A 46 12.21 3.42 -13.16
C LEU A 46 11.88 2.74 -11.84
N ILE A 47 10.64 2.84 -11.40
CA ILE A 47 10.16 2.26 -10.15
C ILE A 47 9.20 1.12 -10.47
N THR A 48 9.47 -0.05 -9.91
CA THR A 48 8.58 -1.21 -10.00
C THR A 48 8.15 -1.60 -8.59
N VAL A 49 6.85 -1.68 -8.38
CA VAL A 49 6.24 -2.07 -7.11
C VAL A 49 5.57 -3.42 -7.27
N LYS A 50 5.85 -4.31 -6.35
CA LYS A 50 5.19 -5.61 -6.23
C LYS A 50 4.57 -5.73 -4.84
N LEU A 51 3.30 -6.06 -4.80
CA LEU A 51 2.52 -6.25 -3.57
C LEU A 51 1.92 -7.64 -3.52
N GLU A 52 1.97 -8.24 -2.35
CA GLU A 52 1.16 -9.40 -1.98
C GLU A 52 0.18 -8.95 -0.89
N TRP A 53 -1.10 -9.09 -1.17
CA TRP A 53 -2.19 -8.50 -0.40
C TRP A 53 -3.20 -9.55 0.03
N THR A 54 -3.66 -9.45 1.28
CA THR A 54 -4.74 -10.27 1.82
C THR A 54 -5.80 -9.34 2.41
N PRO A 55 -6.95 -9.16 1.76
CA PRO A 55 -8.02 -8.34 2.30
C PRO A 55 -8.70 -9.04 3.49
N LEU A 56 -9.06 -8.30 4.51
CA LEU A 56 -9.84 -8.79 5.66
C LEU A 56 -11.33 -8.85 5.36
N GLU A 57 -11.79 -7.95 4.51
CA GLU A 57 -13.16 -7.94 3.99
C GLU A 57 -13.13 -8.11 2.47
N GLU A 58 -14.26 -8.44 1.87
CA GLU A 58 -14.38 -8.52 0.42
C GLU A 58 -13.90 -7.21 -0.22
N LEU A 59 -13.00 -7.32 -1.19
CA LEU A 59 -12.61 -6.22 -2.06
C LEU A 59 -13.49 -6.28 -3.32
N PRO A 60 -14.51 -5.40 -3.43
CA PRO A 60 -15.42 -5.43 -4.56
C PRO A 60 -14.73 -4.96 -5.84
N TYR A 61 -15.23 -5.43 -6.98
CA TYR A 61 -14.82 -4.93 -8.28
C TYR A 61 -15.09 -3.41 -8.40
N GLY A 62 -14.10 -2.69 -8.91
CA GLY A 62 -14.19 -1.25 -9.09
C GLY A 62 -13.70 -0.41 -7.92
N GLN A 63 -13.37 -1.02 -6.79
CA GLN A 63 -12.72 -0.30 -5.68
C GLN A 63 -11.23 -0.13 -5.94
N GLU A 64 -10.74 1.09 -5.79
CA GLU A 64 -9.31 1.37 -5.91
C GLU A 64 -8.51 0.96 -4.68
N LEU A 65 -7.29 0.47 -4.91
CA LEU A 65 -6.24 0.37 -3.91
C LEU A 65 -5.34 1.61 -4.03
N LYS A 66 -5.10 2.29 -2.93
CA LYS A 66 -4.28 3.51 -2.88
C LYS A 66 -2.89 3.18 -2.36
N ILE A 67 -1.87 3.46 -3.17
CA ILE A 67 -0.48 3.24 -2.81
C ILE A 67 0.26 4.56 -2.97
N GLY A 68 0.98 4.99 -1.94
CA GLY A 68 1.67 6.27 -1.93
C GLY A 68 2.72 6.39 -3.04
N VAL A 69 2.86 7.59 -3.61
CA VAL A 69 3.91 7.94 -4.56
C VAL A 69 4.66 9.17 -4.06
N PRO A 70 5.95 9.35 -4.43
CA PRO A 70 6.74 10.49 -3.95
C PRO A 70 6.21 11.86 -4.41
N ASN A 71 5.78 11.95 -5.66
CA ASN A 71 5.16 13.14 -6.25
C ASN A 71 4.41 12.76 -7.54
N GLY A 72 3.70 13.71 -8.13
CA GLY A 72 2.91 13.49 -9.34
C GLY A 72 3.66 13.57 -10.66
N SER A 73 4.99 13.77 -10.64
CA SER A 73 5.82 13.79 -11.85
C SER A 73 6.11 12.37 -12.34
N ILE A 74 5.06 11.72 -12.80
CA ILE A 74 4.97 10.31 -13.15
C ILE A 74 4.66 10.20 -14.64
N ARG A 75 5.34 9.29 -15.33
CA ARG A 75 5.07 8.93 -16.74
C ARG A 75 5.28 7.44 -16.96
N ASP A 76 4.85 6.96 -18.11
CA ASP A 76 5.04 5.57 -18.55
C ASP A 76 4.56 4.54 -17.53
N VAL A 77 3.37 4.77 -16.99
CA VAL A 77 2.71 3.87 -16.04
C VAL A 77 2.29 2.60 -16.76
N ALA A 78 2.69 1.45 -16.23
CA ALA A 78 2.42 0.14 -16.83
C ALA A 78 2.09 -0.91 -15.78
N ALA A 79 1.05 -1.70 -16.04
CA ALA A 79 0.77 -2.91 -15.29
C ALA A 79 1.78 -4.01 -15.66
N GLN A 80 2.31 -4.71 -14.67
CA GLN A 80 3.24 -5.82 -14.85
C GLN A 80 2.57 -7.18 -14.65
N THR A 81 1.35 -7.20 -14.12
CA THR A 81 0.54 -8.40 -13.92
C THR A 81 -0.82 -8.26 -14.62
N ASP A 82 -1.41 -9.38 -15.00
CA ASP A 82 -2.65 -9.42 -15.81
C ASP A 82 -3.90 -9.05 -15.02
N ASN A 83 -3.85 -9.07 -13.69
CA ASN A 83 -4.98 -8.77 -12.82
C ASN A 83 -5.22 -7.28 -12.55
N ILE A 84 -4.40 -6.40 -13.10
CA ILE A 84 -4.62 -4.96 -13.07
C ILE A 84 -5.42 -4.55 -14.31
N GLU A 85 -6.62 -4.02 -14.10
CA GLU A 85 -7.46 -3.53 -15.17
C GLU A 85 -7.11 -2.09 -15.55
N ARG A 86 -6.81 -1.25 -14.56
CA ARG A 86 -6.51 0.17 -14.77
C ARG A 86 -5.58 0.69 -13.68
N LEU A 87 -4.72 1.62 -14.08
CA LEU A 87 -3.89 2.42 -13.18
C LEU A 87 -4.20 3.89 -13.40
N ASP A 88 -4.30 4.63 -12.31
CA ASP A 88 -4.49 6.06 -12.29
C ASP A 88 -3.58 6.67 -11.22
N PHE A 89 -3.28 7.96 -11.26
CA PHE A 89 -2.42 8.59 -10.26
C PHE A 89 -2.72 10.08 -10.10
N ASP A 90 -2.34 10.59 -8.93
CA ASP A 90 -2.29 12.01 -8.63
C ASP A 90 -0.94 12.38 -7.99
N ASN A 91 -0.85 13.51 -7.29
CA ASN A 91 0.39 13.95 -6.63
C ASN A 91 0.77 13.12 -5.39
N SER A 92 -0.11 12.28 -4.90
CA SER A 92 0.05 11.58 -3.62
C SER A 92 -0.05 10.07 -3.75
N TYR A 93 -0.87 9.57 -4.70
CA TYR A 93 -1.21 8.15 -4.78
C TYR A 93 -1.21 7.61 -6.20
N MET A 94 -0.81 6.36 -6.31
CA MET A 94 -1.17 5.46 -7.40
C MET A 94 -2.46 4.74 -7.02
N TYR A 95 -3.44 4.76 -7.93
CA TYR A 95 -4.72 4.07 -7.78
C TYR A 95 -4.71 2.83 -8.64
N VAL A 96 -4.81 1.67 -7.99
CA VAL A 96 -4.79 0.37 -8.68
C VAL A 96 -6.20 -0.21 -8.69
N TYR A 97 -6.71 -0.50 -9.89
CA TYR A 97 -8.01 -1.15 -10.10
C TYR A 97 -7.78 -2.56 -10.61
N LEU A 98 -8.27 -3.55 -9.88
CA LEU A 98 -8.12 -4.96 -10.21
C LEU A 98 -9.26 -5.42 -11.14
N ASP A 99 -9.02 -6.50 -11.86
CA ASP A 99 -9.90 -7.01 -12.92
C ASP A 99 -11.13 -7.78 -12.39
N ARG A 100 -11.16 -8.10 -11.11
CA ARG A 100 -12.26 -8.79 -10.44
C ARG A 100 -12.36 -8.43 -8.97
N ALA A 101 -13.44 -8.84 -8.31
CA ALA A 101 -13.52 -8.85 -6.86
C ALA A 101 -12.64 -9.94 -6.26
N TYR A 102 -12.15 -9.70 -5.04
CA TYR A 102 -11.43 -10.67 -4.23
C TYR A 102 -12.17 -10.90 -2.91
N GLU A 103 -12.30 -12.15 -2.52
CA GLU A 103 -12.97 -12.50 -1.28
C GLU A 103 -12.11 -12.18 -0.06
N ALA A 104 -12.74 -12.03 1.10
CA ALA A 104 -12.04 -11.91 2.36
C ALA A 104 -11.06 -13.06 2.56
N SER A 105 -9.86 -12.76 3.02
CA SER A 105 -8.77 -13.72 3.26
C SER A 105 -8.19 -14.38 2.01
N GLU A 106 -8.58 -13.96 0.81
CA GLU A 106 -7.97 -14.40 -0.45
C GLU A 106 -6.68 -13.63 -0.71
N THR A 107 -5.53 -14.30 -0.70
CA THR A 107 -4.24 -13.67 -0.98
C THR A 107 -4.02 -13.56 -2.48
N PHE A 108 -3.64 -12.38 -2.94
CA PHE A 108 -3.30 -12.13 -4.34
C PHE A 108 -2.08 -11.22 -4.46
N SER A 109 -1.42 -11.27 -5.61
CA SER A 109 -0.26 -10.45 -5.92
C SER A 109 -0.50 -9.62 -7.16
N PHE A 110 0.05 -8.41 -7.19
CA PHE A 110 0.07 -7.57 -8.37
C PHE A 110 1.35 -6.73 -8.42
N ALA A 111 1.72 -6.31 -9.61
CA ALA A 111 2.90 -5.47 -9.82
C ALA A 111 2.63 -4.44 -10.91
N TYR A 112 3.21 -3.27 -10.74
CA TYR A 112 3.15 -2.18 -11.70
C TYR A 112 4.45 -1.38 -11.67
N SER A 113 4.67 -0.57 -12.70
CA SER A 113 5.86 0.27 -12.82
C SER A 113 5.50 1.66 -13.35
N TRP A 114 6.36 2.61 -13.08
CA TRP A 114 6.31 3.96 -13.66
C TRP A 114 7.69 4.57 -13.72
N VAL A 115 7.83 5.64 -14.47
CA VAL A 115 9.03 6.48 -14.48
C VAL A 115 8.76 7.71 -13.61
N GLN A 116 9.59 7.90 -12.60
CA GLN A 116 9.52 8.99 -11.65
C GLN A 116 10.56 10.05 -12.00
N GLU A 117 10.15 11.31 -12.05
CA GLU A 117 11.02 12.45 -12.28
C GLU A 117 11.17 13.31 -11.03
N TYR A 118 12.15 14.21 -11.03
CA TYR A 118 12.42 15.16 -9.94
C TYR A 118 12.72 14.55 -8.58
N MET A 119 13.46 13.44 -8.58
CA MET A 119 13.92 12.75 -7.37
C MET A 119 15.45 12.79 -7.21
N TYR A 120 16.14 13.67 -7.92
CA TYR A 120 17.58 13.78 -7.91
C TYR A 120 18.04 15.19 -7.57
N GLN A 121 19.23 15.27 -6.97
CA GLN A 121 19.97 16.50 -6.74
C GLN A 121 21.33 16.40 -7.42
N LEU A 122 21.76 17.51 -8.05
CA LEU A 122 23.09 17.63 -8.65
C LEU A 122 24.02 18.34 -7.67
N ASP A 123 25.12 17.67 -7.32
CA ASP A 123 26.20 18.27 -6.54
C ASP A 123 27.51 18.12 -7.32
N GLY A 124 27.86 19.16 -8.05
CA GLY A 124 29.00 19.11 -8.97
C GLY A 124 28.80 18.10 -10.11
N SER A 125 29.62 17.03 -10.12
CA SER A 125 29.50 15.92 -11.07
C SER A 125 28.78 14.71 -10.49
N ALA A 126 28.33 14.78 -9.22
CA ALA A 126 27.59 13.71 -8.55
C ALA A 126 26.08 13.91 -8.67
N VAL A 127 25.35 12.82 -8.84
CA VAL A 127 23.89 12.80 -8.83
C VAL A 127 23.45 12.04 -7.57
N THR A 128 22.66 12.71 -6.73
CA THR A 128 22.06 12.10 -5.55
C THR A 128 20.57 11.92 -5.77
N TYR A 129 20.08 10.71 -5.57
CA TYR A 129 18.65 10.40 -5.62
C TYR A 129 18.08 10.38 -4.21
N ASP A 130 16.97 11.09 -4.02
CA ASP A 130 16.20 11.07 -2.78
C ASP A 130 14.88 10.35 -3.06
N TYR A 131 14.79 9.12 -2.59
CA TYR A 131 13.61 8.28 -2.71
C TYR A 131 13.15 7.81 -1.34
N THR A 132 11.91 8.15 -0.99
CA THR A 132 11.21 7.63 0.18
C THR A 132 9.99 6.85 -0.32
N PRO A 133 9.95 5.52 -0.13
CA PRO A 133 8.83 4.68 -0.54
C PRO A 133 7.56 4.93 0.28
#